data_a6f9b691c867a9f3474a959ab35ed208
#
_entry.id   a6f9b691c867a9f3474a959ab35ed208
#
_cell.length_a   1.000
_cell.length_b   1.000
_cell.length_c   1.000
_cell.angle_alpha   90.00
_cell.angle_beta   90.00
_cell.angle_gamma   90.00
#
_symmetry.space_group_name_H-M   'P 1'
#
loop_
_entity.id
_entity.type
_entity.pdbx_description
1 polymer ?
#
loop_
_entity_poly.entity_id
_entity_poly.type
_entity_poly.pdbx_seq_one_letter_code
_entity_poly.pdbx_strand_id
1 'polypeptide(L)'
;MEQQKTILIIDDDLALQTVLEIALREAGYEVILANDGQEGIEKLTTTSPDLVISDIMMPQMDGVETFQQIKEQLQDNGIPIFIMTALNRKPWFADLEAEGAVIIQKPFDIDQLLRLVNDMLM
;
A
#
# COMPACT_ATOMS: atom_id res chain seq x y z
N MET A 1 4.21 -7.07 25.57
CA MET A 1 3.79 -7.69 24.28
C MET A 1 3.74 -6.63 23.22
N GLU A 2 4.41 -6.89 22.12
CA GLU A 2 4.37 -5.97 20.99
C GLU A 2 3.00 -6.05 20.31
N GLN A 3 2.46 -4.90 19.93
CA GLN A 3 1.24 -4.87 19.15
C GLN A 3 1.52 -5.34 17.73
N GLN A 4 0.59 -6.08 17.17
CA GLN A 4 0.64 -6.51 15.78
C GLN A 4 0.52 -5.29 14.87
N LYS A 5 1.42 -5.18 13.90
CA LYS A 5 1.36 -4.11 12.91
C LYS A 5 0.24 -4.37 11.91
N THR A 6 -0.37 -3.31 11.44
CA THR A 6 -1.53 -3.37 10.53
C THR A 6 -1.17 -2.80 9.18
N ILE A 7 -1.55 -3.50 8.12
CA ILE A 7 -1.30 -3.09 6.73
C ILE A 7 -2.63 -2.94 6.01
N LEU A 8 -2.84 -1.79 5.39
CA LEU A 8 -4.00 -1.53 4.53
C LEU A 8 -3.60 -1.80 3.09
N ILE A 9 -4.32 -2.70 2.42
CA ILE A 9 -4.10 -3.02 1.01
C ILE A 9 -5.25 -2.46 0.19
N ILE A 10 -4.93 -1.62 -0.80
CA ILE A 10 -5.90 -1.00 -1.71
C ILE A 10 -5.64 -1.55 -3.11
N ASP A 11 -6.52 -2.43 -3.60
CA ASP A 11 -6.34 -3.07 -4.90
C ASP A 11 -7.70 -3.59 -5.38
N ASP A 12 -8.00 -3.40 -6.66
CA ASP A 12 -9.22 -3.92 -7.26
C ASP A 12 -9.07 -5.37 -7.77
N ASP A 13 -7.84 -5.89 -7.81
CA ASP A 13 -7.56 -7.27 -8.19
C ASP A 13 -7.73 -8.18 -6.96
N LEU A 14 -8.85 -8.86 -6.89
CA LEU A 14 -9.18 -9.70 -5.73
C LEU A 14 -8.22 -10.88 -5.56
N ALA A 15 -7.70 -11.42 -6.66
CA ALA A 15 -6.72 -12.51 -6.59
C ALA A 15 -5.42 -12.03 -5.95
N LEU A 16 -4.93 -10.87 -6.36
CA LEU A 16 -3.71 -10.30 -5.79
C LEU A 16 -3.92 -9.92 -4.32
N GLN A 17 -5.08 -9.32 -3.98
CA GLN A 17 -5.41 -9.04 -2.59
C GLN A 17 -5.31 -10.29 -1.73
N THR A 18 -5.87 -11.40 -2.22
CA THR A 18 -5.88 -12.66 -1.47
C THR A 18 -4.47 -13.18 -1.25
N VAL A 19 -3.64 -13.14 -2.29
CA VAL A 19 -2.23 -13.59 -2.19
C VAL A 19 -1.48 -12.74 -1.17
N LEU A 20 -1.63 -11.43 -1.26
CA LEU A 20 -0.94 -10.52 -0.33
C LEU A 20 -1.44 -10.70 1.10
N GLU A 21 -2.76 -10.83 1.27
CA GLU A 21 -3.35 -11.02 2.59
C GLU A 21 -2.80 -12.27 3.27
N ILE A 22 -2.78 -13.39 2.55
CA ILE A 22 -2.28 -14.65 3.10
C ILE A 22 -0.82 -14.51 3.50
N ALA A 23 0.01 -13.97 2.61
CA ALA A 23 1.45 -13.86 2.87
C ALA A 23 1.73 -12.94 4.06
N LEU A 24 1.04 -11.81 4.14
CA LEU A 24 1.28 -10.85 5.21
C LEU A 24 0.75 -11.35 6.56
N ARG A 25 -0.41 -12.02 6.57
CA ARG A 25 -0.92 -12.61 7.80
C ARG A 25 -0.01 -13.73 8.31
N GLU A 26 0.53 -14.55 7.42
CA GLU A 26 1.49 -15.57 7.80
C GLU A 26 2.77 -14.96 8.38
N ALA A 27 3.14 -13.76 7.94
CA ALA A 27 4.30 -13.05 8.45
C ALA A 27 4.03 -12.33 9.78
N GLY A 28 2.79 -12.39 10.28
CA GLY A 28 2.44 -11.81 11.59
C GLY A 28 1.77 -10.46 11.54
N TYR A 29 1.37 -9.98 10.38
CA TYR A 29 0.71 -8.69 10.23
C TYR A 29 -0.81 -8.84 10.23
N GLU A 30 -1.49 -7.82 10.74
CA GLU A 30 -2.93 -7.66 10.55
C GLU A 30 -3.16 -6.97 9.22
N VAL A 31 -4.19 -7.38 8.47
CA VAL A 31 -4.44 -6.88 7.12
C VAL A 31 -5.86 -6.35 7.03
N ILE A 32 -5.99 -5.15 6.46
CA ILE A 32 -7.26 -4.51 6.13
C ILE A 32 -7.29 -4.39 4.62
N LEU A 33 -8.41 -4.76 4.00
CA LEU A 33 -8.56 -4.77 2.54
C LEU A 33 -9.50 -3.65 2.10
N ALA A 34 -9.14 -2.97 1.03
CA ALA A 34 -9.99 -2.02 0.32
C ALA A 34 -9.97 -2.36 -1.16
N ASN A 35 -11.13 -2.36 -1.80
CA ASN A 35 -11.27 -2.81 -3.18
C ASN A 35 -11.03 -1.72 -4.21
N ASP A 36 -10.96 -0.46 -3.78
CA ASP A 36 -10.67 0.68 -4.65
C ASP A 36 -10.16 1.85 -3.82
N GLY A 37 -9.80 2.94 -4.49
CA GLY A 37 -9.24 4.11 -3.82
C GLY A 37 -10.20 4.78 -2.85
N GLN A 38 -11.48 4.85 -3.20
CA GLN A 38 -12.49 5.47 -2.34
C GLN A 38 -12.63 4.67 -1.04
N GLU A 39 -12.74 3.36 -1.15
CA GLU A 39 -12.81 2.49 0.03
C GLU A 39 -11.52 2.59 0.85
N GLY A 40 -10.37 2.72 0.19
CA GLY A 40 -9.08 2.91 0.87
C GLY A 40 -9.07 4.18 1.70
N ILE A 41 -9.58 5.28 1.16
CA ILE A 41 -9.67 6.54 1.89
C ILE A 41 -10.58 6.38 3.11
N GLU A 42 -11.72 5.73 2.94
CA GLU A 42 -12.66 5.48 4.04
C GLU A 42 -12.03 4.62 5.13
N LYS A 43 -11.33 3.55 4.75
CA LYS A 43 -10.65 2.69 5.71
C LYS A 43 -9.55 3.44 6.47
N LEU A 44 -8.84 4.33 5.80
CA LEU A 44 -7.80 5.11 6.45
C LEU A 44 -8.37 6.04 7.52
N THR A 45 -9.59 6.55 7.34
CA THR A 45 -10.22 7.43 8.34
C THR A 45 -10.73 6.65 9.55
N THR A 46 -11.04 5.38 9.39
CA THR A 46 -11.62 4.55 10.47
C THR A 46 -10.61 3.61 11.11
N THR A 47 -9.40 3.50 10.55
CA THR A 47 -8.35 2.65 11.07
C THR A 47 -7.05 3.43 11.13
N SER A 48 -6.04 2.87 11.77
CA SER A 48 -4.71 3.51 11.83
C SER A 48 -3.66 2.49 11.37
N PRO A 49 -3.56 2.26 10.05
CA PRO A 49 -2.58 1.30 9.57
C PRO A 49 -1.16 1.79 9.77
N ASP A 50 -0.22 0.86 9.84
CA ASP A 50 1.20 1.15 9.95
C ASP A 50 1.87 1.24 8.58
N LEU A 51 1.22 0.74 7.54
CA LEU A 51 1.69 0.76 6.15
C LEU A 51 0.48 0.69 5.23
N VAL A 52 0.53 1.41 4.11
CA VAL A 52 -0.46 1.30 3.03
C VAL A 52 0.24 0.70 1.81
N ILE A 53 -0.38 -0.30 1.19
CA ILE A 53 0.06 -0.87 -0.09
C ILE A 53 -1.08 -0.64 -1.08
N SER A 54 -0.84 0.14 -2.13
CA SER A 54 -1.87 0.52 -3.10
C SER A 54 -1.43 0.22 -4.52
N ASP A 55 -2.35 -0.34 -5.32
CA ASP A 55 -2.14 -0.43 -6.76
C ASP A 55 -2.29 0.95 -7.39
N ILE A 56 -1.60 1.20 -8.51
CA ILE A 56 -1.67 2.48 -9.20
C ILE A 56 -2.84 2.52 -10.18
N MET A 57 -3.21 1.36 -10.76
CA MET A 57 -4.26 1.26 -11.78
C MET A 57 -5.52 0.69 -11.16
N MET A 58 -6.53 1.53 -10.93
CA MET A 58 -7.82 1.10 -10.39
C MET A 58 -8.93 1.84 -11.13
N PRO A 59 -10.14 1.24 -11.26
CA PRO A 59 -11.28 1.94 -11.82
C PRO A 59 -11.72 3.08 -10.90
N GLN A 60 -12.44 4.05 -11.42
CA GLN A 60 -13.01 5.20 -10.72
C GLN A 60 -11.97 6.15 -10.13
N MET A 61 -11.09 5.69 -9.26
CA MET A 61 -10.05 6.51 -8.66
C MET A 61 -8.75 5.72 -8.68
N ASP A 62 -7.77 6.15 -9.48
CA ASP A 62 -6.49 5.45 -9.58
C ASP A 62 -5.60 5.69 -8.34
N GLY A 63 -4.50 4.96 -8.26
CA GLY A 63 -3.59 5.04 -7.12
C GLY A 63 -2.93 6.39 -6.97
N VAL A 64 -2.71 7.13 -8.06
CA VAL A 64 -2.15 8.48 -7.99
C VAL A 64 -3.14 9.43 -7.33
N GLU A 65 -4.40 9.41 -7.76
CA GLU A 65 -5.44 10.22 -7.13
C GLU A 65 -5.63 9.86 -5.67
N THR A 66 -5.66 8.56 -5.37
CA THR A 66 -5.77 8.08 -4.00
C THR A 66 -4.63 8.63 -3.15
N PHE A 67 -3.40 8.52 -3.64
CA PHE A 67 -2.23 9.02 -2.93
C PHE A 67 -2.32 10.53 -2.69
N GLN A 68 -2.72 11.30 -3.71
CA GLN A 68 -2.81 12.75 -3.58
C GLN A 68 -3.82 13.16 -2.48
N GLN A 69 -4.87 12.37 -2.29
CA GLN A 69 -5.86 12.68 -1.26
C GLN A 69 -5.42 12.28 0.14
N ILE A 70 -4.57 11.27 0.29
CA ILE A 70 -4.21 10.76 1.61
C ILE A 70 -2.78 11.10 2.04
N LYS A 71 -1.97 11.67 1.16
CA LYS A 71 -0.53 11.86 1.43
C LYS A 71 -0.26 12.71 2.66
N GLU A 72 -1.04 13.76 2.88
CA GLU A 72 -0.85 14.61 4.06
C GLU A 72 -1.14 13.84 5.34
N GLN A 73 -2.22 13.07 5.36
CA GLN A 73 -2.57 12.26 6.52
C GLN A 73 -1.50 11.20 6.77
N LEU A 74 -0.97 10.59 5.71
CA LEU A 74 0.11 9.62 5.85
C LEU A 74 1.36 10.27 6.43
N GLN A 75 1.75 11.42 5.92
CA GLN A 75 2.94 12.13 6.39
C GLN A 75 2.77 12.59 7.84
N ASP A 76 1.62 13.13 8.18
CA ASP A 76 1.34 13.62 9.53
C ASP A 76 1.40 12.48 10.56
N ASN A 77 1.05 11.27 10.16
CA ASN A 77 1.04 10.12 11.06
C ASN A 77 2.24 9.18 10.87
N GLY A 78 3.18 9.55 10.00
CA GLY A 78 4.38 8.74 9.77
C GLY A 78 4.08 7.39 9.13
N ILE A 79 3.04 7.29 8.30
CA ILE A 79 2.63 6.05 7.66
C ILE A 79 3.26 5.96 6.27
N PRO A 80 4.15 4.98 6.02
CA PRO A 80 4.71 4.79 4.67
C PRO A 80 3.68 4.21 3.71
N ILE A 81 3.90 4.43 2.41
CA ILE A 81 3.05 3.87 1.37
C ILE A 81 3.90 3.23 0.27
N PHE A 82 3.54 2.00 -0.09
CA PHE A 82 4.07 1.30 -1.26
C PHE A 82 3.05 1.40 -2.37
N ILE A 83 3.46 1.85 -3.55
CA ILE A 83 2.60 1.93 -4.73
C ILE A 83 3.08 0.87 -5.72
N MET A 84 2.21 -0.10 -6.04
CA MET A 84 2.50 -1.18 -6.96
C MET A 84 2.07 -0.81 -8.36
N THR A 85 2.88 -1.12 -9.37
CA THR A 85 2.55 -0.82 -10.75
C THR A 85 3.13 -1.83 -11.72
N ALA A 86 2.38 -2.17 -12.79
CA ALA A 86 2.88 -2.93 -13.91
C ALA A 86 3.54 -2.04 -14.97
N LEU A 87 3.44 -0.73 -14.81
CA LEU A 87 4.01 0.21 -15.78
C LEU A 87 5.54 0.23 -15.67
N ASN A 88 6.21 0.37 -16.82
CA ASN A 88 7.64 0.68 -16.82
C ASN A 88 7.84 2.06 -16.21
N ARG A 89 9.04 2.30 -15.69
CA ARG A 89 9.31 3.55 -14.99
C ARG A 89 8.97 4.76 -15.86
N LYS A 90 8.19 5.67 -15.27
CA LYS A 90 7.76 6.92 -15.89
C LYS A 90 8.40 8.09 -15.15
N PRO A 91 8.62 9.23 -15.84
CA PRO A 91 9.20 10.41 -15.16
C PRO A 91 8.42 10.85 -13.93
N TRP A 92 7.08 10.73 -13.96
CA TRP A 92 6.24 11.16 -12.85
C TRP A 92 6.32 10.23 -11.63
N PHE A 93 6.95 9.06 -11.74
CA PHE A 93 7.23 8.22 -10.57
C PHE A 93 8.15 8.96 -9.58
N ALA A 94 9.10 9.73 -10.10
CA ALA A 94 9.99 10.50 -9.23
C ALA A 94 9.23 11.52 -8.38
N ASP A 95 8.14 12.08 -8.90
CA ASP A 95 7.33 13.02 -8.14
C ASP A 95 6.63 12.32 -6.98
N LEU A 96 6.13 11.11 -7.18
CA LEU A 96 5.52 10.33 -6.11
C LEU A 96 6.56 9.96 -5.06
N GLU A 97 7.74 9.55 -5.49
CA GLU A 97 8.82 9.19 -4.58
C GLU A 97 9.28 10.40 -3.75
N ALA A 98 9.33 11.58 -4.36
CA ALA A 98 9.68 12.81 -3.65
C ALA A 98 8.65 13.14 -2.56
N GLU A 99 7.41 12.71 -2.71
CA GLU A 99 6.36 12.90 -1.73
C GLU A 99 6.26 11.74 -0.74
N GLY A 100 7.20 10.80 -0.77
CA GLY A 100 7.33 9.74 0.22
C GLY A 100 6.87 8.35 -0.20
N ALA A 101 6.37 8.19 -1.44
CA ALA A 101 5.93 6.87 -1.90
C ALA A 101 7.13 6.00 -2.29
N VAL A 102 7.00 4.70 -2.03
CA VAL A 102 7.95 3.70 -2.53
C VAL A 102 7.26 2.97 -3.69
N ILE A 103 7.88 2.98 -4.87
CA ILE A 103 7.30 2.36 -6.06
C ILE A 103 7.79 0.91 -6.17
N ILE A 104 6.85 -0.02 -6.29
CA ILE A 104 7.16 -1.44 -6.44
C ILE A 104 6.63 -1.88 -7.79
N GLN A 105 7.51 -2.33 -8.67
CA GLN A 105 7.14 -2.72 -10.03
C GLN A 105 6.69 -4.18 -10.07
N LYS A 106 5.56 -4.44 -10.73
CA LYS A 106 5.07 -5.78 -11.00
C LYS A 106 5.76 -6.36 -12.26
N PRO A 107 6.00 -7.65 -12.34
CA PRO A 107 5.78 -8.63 -11.28
C PRO A 107 6.84 -8.51 -10.19
N PHE A 108 6.44 -8.77 -8.96
CA PHE A 108 7.38 -8.76 -7.85
C PHE A 108 7.35 -10.12 -7.14
N ASP A 109 8.44 -10.40 -6.44
CA ASP A 109 8.57 -11.61 -5.63
C ASP A 109 7.95 -11.35 -4.26
N ILE A 110 7.08 -12.24 -3.80
CA ILE A 110 6.44 -12.10 -2.49
C ILE A 110 7.47 -12.04 -1.36
N ASP A 111 8.54 -12.83 -1.45
CA ASP A 111 9.58 -12.80 -0.43
C ASP A 111 10.31 -11.46 -0.39
N GLN A 112 10.54 -10.85 -1.55
CA GLN A 112 11.13 -9.51 -1.61
C GLN A 112 10.19 -8.47 -1.01
N LEU A 113 8.90 -8.57 -1.32
CA LEU A 113 7.91 -7.66 -0.75
C LEU A 113 7.87 -7.79 0.78
N LEU A 114 7.86 -9.02 1.29
CA LEU A 114 7.88 -9.25 2.74
C LEU A 114 9.12 -8.64 3.39
N ARG A 115 10.28 -8.73 2.75
CA ARG A 115 11.49 -8.10 3.27
C ARG A 115 11.37 -6.59 3.33
N LEU A 116 10.83 -5.98 2.27
CA LEU A 116 10.60 -4.53 2.25
C LEU A 116 9.63 -4.11 3.35
N VAL A 117 8.55 -4.87 3.53
CA VAL A 117 7.58 -4.60 4.58
C VAL A 117 8.24 -4.71 5.96
N ASN A 118 8.98 -5.78 6.18
CA ASN A 118 9.67 -5.98 7.47
C ASN A 118 10.67 -4.86 7.75
N ASP A 119 11.46 -4.46 6.74
CA ASP A 119 12.43 -3.39 6.90
C ASP A 119 11.74 -2.06 7.22
N MET A 120 10.57 -1.83 6.65
CA MET A 120 9.84 -0.59 6.87
C MET A 120 9.17 -0.53 8.25
N LEU A 121 8.71 -1.68 8.76
CA LEU A 121 7.89 -1.72 9.98
C LEU A 121 8.65 -2.20 11.22
N MET A 122 9.85 -2.68 11.05
CA MET A 122 10.70 -3.11 12.15
C MET A 122 11.91 -2.17 12.30
#